data_fe7407cf333e4bbf24a06f2588cbd779
#
_entry.id   fe7407cf333e4bbf24a06f2588cbd779
#
_cell.length_a   1.000
_cell.length_b   1.000
_cell.length_c   1.000
_cell.angle_alpha   90.00
_cell.angle_beta   90.00
_cell.angle_gamma   90.00
#
_symmetry.space_group_name_H-M   'P 1'
#
loop_
_entity.id
_entity.type
_entity.pdbx_description
1 polymer ?
#
loop_
_entity_poly.entity_id
_entity_poly.type
_entity_poly.pdbx_seq_one_letter_code
_entity_poly.pdbx_strand_id
1 'polypeptide(L)'
;EVYLEDDNVDERIADIHKNMDSYISEGVFEEYKDAMIYVERTQSDGKVRAGIVGAIDLEEYDYRKGSKSAVRATEATVVERIPPRIKVRRGAPVELPHIMILVDDTEKSVVEPLEAHKVEMKKLYDFDLMKKGGHIAGYLIEKPMQEKIIAALEKLGDIDAFNTKYGLKETSPLVYAMGDGNHSLATAKEFYEEQ
;
A
#
# COMPACT_ATOMS: atom_id res chain seq x y z
N GLU A 1 -9.62 14.40 11.36
CA GLU A 1 -10.01 13.12 11.93
C GLU A 1 -11.51 13.13 12.21
N VAL A 2 -12.21 12.02 12.03
CA VAL A 2 -13.65 11.89 12.26
C VAL A 2 -13.85 10.96 13.45
N TYR A 3 -14.58 11.41 14.45
CA TYR A 3 -14.97 10.62 15.62
C TYR A 3 -16.48 10.36 15.58
N LEU A 4 -16.91 9.14 15.94
CA LEU A 4 -18.34 8.75 15.89
C LEU A 4 -19.18 9.49 16.94
N GLU A 5 -18.55 10.01 17.98
CA GLU A 5 -19.18 10.79 19.05
C GLU A 5 -19.40 12.27 18.68
N ASP A 6 -18.88 12.73 17.54
CA ASP A 6 -19.10 14.11 17.06
C ASP A 6 -20.56 14.31 16.68
N ASP A 7 -21.17 15.39 17.12
CA ASP A 7 -22.61 15.71 16.86
C ASP A 7 -22.92 15.88 15.35
N ASN A 8 -21.89 16.17 14.53
CA ASN A 8 -22.03 16.46 13.09
C ASN A 8 -21.27 15.49 12.19
N VAL A 9 -21.06 14.25 12.61
CA VAL A 9 -20.24 13.27 11.90
C VAL A 9 -20.73 13.00 10.47
N ASP A 10 -22.05 12.90 10.27
CA ASP A 10 -22.62 12.62 8.94
C ASP A 10 -22.45 13.81 7.98
N GLU A 11 -22.60 15.03 8.47
CA GLU A 11 -22.35 16.25 7.70
C GLU A 11 -20.89 16.36 7.29
N ARG A 12 -19.97 16.10 8.21
CA ARG A 12 -18.51 16.10 7.91
C ARG A 12 -18.14 15.04 6.87
N ILE A 13 -18.72 13.84 6.93
CA ILE A 13 -18.48 12.78 5.95
C ILE A 13 -19.04 13.20 4.58
N ALA A 14 -20.23 13.79 4.53
CA ALA A 14 -20.82 14.30 3.30
C ALA A 14 -19.93 15.39 2.66
N ASP A 15 -19.38 16.30 3.46
CA ASP A 15 -18.45 17.33 2.99
C ASP A 15 -17.13 16.72 2.47
N ILE A 16 -16.62 15.67 3.11
CA ILE A 16 -15.43 14.93 2.64
C ILE A 16 -15.71 14.32 1.26
N HIS A 17 -16.83 13.61 1.10
CA HIS A 17 -17.19 12.99 -0.18
C HIS A 17 -17.41 14.04 -1.27
N LYS A 18 -18.10 15.14 -0.97
CA LYS A 18 -18.27 16.26 -1.90
C LYS A 18 -16.95 16.85 -2.38
N ASN A 19 -15.94 17.00 -1.48
CA ASN A 19 -14.63 17.46 -1.88
C ASN A 19 -13.89 16.43 -2.76
N MET A 20 -14.03 15.12 -2.48
CA MET A 20 -13.48 14.05 -3.33
C MET A 20 -14.07 14.09 -4.74
N ASP A 21 -15.41 14.25 -4.86
CA ASP A 21 -16.10 14.39 -6.16
C ASP A 21 -15.65 15.65 -6.91
N SER A 22 -15.45 16.75 -6.18
CA SER A 22 -14.93 18.01 -6.75
C SER A 22 -13.54 17.79 -7.35
N TYR A 23 -12.63 17.14 -6.64
CA TYR A 23 -11.28 16.88 -7.13
C TYR A 23 -11.26 15.98 -8.37
N ILE A 24 -12.17 15.00 -8.46
CA ILE A 24 -12.32 14.18 -9.67
C ILE A 24 -12.84 15.03 -10.83
N SER A 25 -13.92 15.79 -10.61
CA SER A 25 -14.57 16.59 -11.67
C SER A 25 -13.68 17.74 -12.17
N GLU A 26 -12.84 18.29 -11.31
CA GLU A 26 -11.86 19.34 -11.64
C GLU A 26 -10.59 18.79 -12.30
N GLY A 27 -10.46 17.46 -12.43
CA GLY A 27 -9.29 16.83 -13.03
C GLY A 27 -8.01 16.96 -12.21
N VAL A 28 -8.14 17.02 -10.88
CA VAL A 28 -6.98 17.06 -9.96
C VAL A 28 -6.19 15.76 -10.01
N PHE A 29 -6.87 14.64 -10.29
CA PHE A 29 -6.26 13.33 -10.42
C PHE A 29 -6.14 12.89 -11.87
N GLU A 30 -5.04 12.21 -12.18
CA GLU A 30 -4.83 11.50 -13.44
C GLU A 30 -4.94 9.99 -13.17
N GLU A 31 -5.74 9.28 -13.97
CA GLU A 31 -5.99 7.85 -13.80
C GLU A 31 -5.09 7.02 -14.71
N TYR A 32 -4.47 5.98 -14.14
CA TYR A 32 -3.69 4.97 -14.86
C TYR A 32 -4.27 3.59 -14.53
N LYS A 33 -4.87 2.92 -15.53
CA LYS A 33 -5.48 1.59 -15.36
C LYS A 33 -4.43 0.50 -15.37
N ASP A 34 -4.66 -0.55 -14.56
CA ASP A 34 -3.78 -1.73 -14.45
C ASP A 34 -2.31 -1.35 -14.24
N ALA A 35 -2.07 -0.33 -13.42
CA ALA A 35 -0.77 0.31 -13.26
C ALA A 35 -0.08 -0.12 -11.96
N MET A 36 1.23 -0.29 -12.05
CA MET A 36 2.16 -0.22 -10.92
C MET A 36 3.05 1.00 -11.10
N ILE A 37 3.43 1.63 -9.98
CA ILE A 37 4.28 2.82 -10.01
C ILE A 37 5.53 2.57 -9.18
N TYR A 38 6.70 2.74 -9.78
CA TYR A 38 7.95 2.80 -9.06
C TYR A 38 8.10 4.18 -8.42
N VAL A 39 8.31 4.22 -7.11
CA VAL A 39 8.39 5.46 -6.33
C VAL A 39 9.73 5.56 -5.65
N GLU A 40 10.36 6.72 -5.77
CA GLU A 40 11.52 7.13 -4.97
C GLU A 40 11.12 8.27 -4.05
N ARG A 41 11.31 8.07 -2.75
CA ARG A 41 11.13 9.10 -1.73
C ARG A 41 12.46 9.46 -1.10
N THR A 42 12.99 10.64 -1.40
CA THR A 42 14.14 11.22 -0.70
C THR A 42 13.65 11.93 0.56
N GLN A 43 14.13 11.50 1.70
CA GLN A 43 13.79 12.10 2.99
C GLN A 43 14.61 13.38 3.22
N SER A 44 14.22 14.16 4.23
CA SER A 44 14.91 15.42 4.58
C SER A 44 16.38 15.21 5.01
N ASP A 45 16.75 14.02 5.44
CA ASP A 45 18.13 13.63 5.75
C ASP A 45 18.94 13.11 4.55
N GLY A 46 18.35 13.14 3.36
CA GLY A 46 18.96 12.70 2.11
C GLY A 46 18.85 11.20 1.83
N LYS A 47 18.28 10.40 2.73
CA LYS A 47 18.09 8.96 2.48
C LYS A 47 16.97 8.74 1.48
N VAL A 48 17.19 7.83 0.54
CA VAL A 48 16.21 7.42 -0.45
C VAL A 48 15.52 6.14 -0.01
N ARG A 49 14.20 6.15 -0.06
CA ARG A 49 13.36 4.97 0.05
C ARG A 49 12.74 4.72 -1.32
N ALA A 50 13.02 3.57 -1.89
CA ALA A 50 12.41 3.10 -3.13
C ALA A 50 11.35 2.05 -2.85
N GLY A 51 10.33 1.98 -3.69
CA GLY A 51 9.26 1.00 -3.55
C GLY A 51 8.32 0.96 -4.75
N ILE A 52 7.31 0.13 -4.65
CA ILE A 52 6.29 -0.03 -5.67
C ILE A 52 4.93 0.32 -5.06
N VAL A 53 4.16 1.17 -5.74
CA VAL A 53 2.74 1.36 -5.45
C VAL A 53 1.95 0.44 -6.35
N GLY A 54 1.09 -0.37 -5.76
CA GLY A 54 0.23 -1.32 -6.43
C GLY A 54 -0.96 -1.71 -5.57
N ALA A 55 -1.73 -2.67 -6.03
CA ALA A 55 -2.85 -3.25 -5.30
C ALA A 55 -2.46 -4.62 -4.73
N ILE A 56 -3.05 -4.97 -3.60
CA ILE A 56 -2.99 -6.32 -3.03
C ILE A 56 -4.38 -6.91 -2.95
N ASP A 57 -4.46 -8.22 -3.06
CA ASP A 57 -5.71 -8.95 -2.81
C ASP A 57 -5.99 -8.97 -1.31
N LEU A 58 -7.14 -8.45 -0.91
CA LEU A 58 -7.55 -8.42 0.48
C LEU A 58 -7.91 -9.83 1.01
N GLU A 59 -8.16 -10.81 0.16
CA GLU A 59 -8.34 -12.19 0.59
C GLU A 59 -7.03 -12.79 1.13
N GLU A 60 -5.89 -12.33 0.63
CA GLU A 60 -4.56 -12.74 1.08
C GLU A 60 -4.06 -11.98 2.32
N TYR A 61 -4.90 -11.13 2.92
CA TYR A 61 -4.58 -10.39 4.14
C TYR A 61 -5.44 -10.84 5.32
N ASP A 62 -4.78 -11.11 6.44
CA ASP A 62 -5.43 -11.36 7.73
C ASP A 62 -4.61 -10.71 8.85
N TYR A 63 -5.21 -9.77 9.56
CA TYR A 63 -4.58 -9.04 10.67
C TYR A 63 -4.70 -9.73 12.03
N ARG A 64 -5.41 -10.86 12.12
CA ARG A 64 -5.59 -11.60 13.37
C ARG A 64 -4.28 -12.24 13.83
N LYS A 65 -4.08 -12.29 15.14
CA LYS A 65 -2.90 -12.93 15.73
C LYS A 65 -2.82 -14.40 15.33
N GLY A 66 -1.65 -14.81 14.83
CA GLY A 66 -1.40 -16.19 14.40
C GLY A 66 -1.83 -16.48 12.96
N SER A 67 -2.23 -15.48 12.21
CA SER A 67 -2.52 -15.60 10.79
C SER A 67 -1.38 -16.27 10.01
N LYS A 68 -1.75 -17.05 8.99
CA LYS A 68 -0.84 -17.69 8.04
C LYS A 68 -0.93 -17.09 6.64
N SER A 69 -1.68 -15.99 6.49
CA SER A 69 -1.83 -15.28 5.21
C SER A 69 -0.47 -14.75 4.71
N ALA A 70 -0.36 -14.52 3.41
CA ALA A 70 0.86 -13.99 2.80
C ALA A 70 1.18 -12.58 3.32
N VAL A 71 0.15 -11.77 3.56
CA VAL A 71 0.24 -10.41 4.11
C VAL A 71 -0.18 -10.44 5.58
N ARG A 72 0.69 -9.99 6.49
CA ARG A 72 0.45 -10.06 7.94
C ARG A 72 0.65 -8.73 8.63
N ALA A 73 -0.21 -8.48 9.62
CA ALA A 73 -0.04 -7.36 10.54
C ALA A 73 1.20 -7.58 11.43
N THR A 74 1.91 -6.50 11.75
CA THR A 74 3.09 -6.51 12.64
C THR A 74 2.77 -6.00 14.04
N GLU A 75 1.58 -5.42 14.22
CA GLU A 75 1.07 -4.96 15.52
C GLU A 75 -0.39 -5.39 15.70
N ALA A 76 -0.86 -5.37 16.92
CA ALA A 76 -2.27 -5.63 17.22
C ALA A 76 -3.15 -4.51 16.66
N THR A 77 -4.20 -4.89 15.95
CA THR A 77 -5.20 -3.94 15.44
C THR A 77 -6.12 -3.50 16.58
N VAL A 78 -6.21 -2.20 16.77
CA VAL A 78 -7.19 -1.60 17.70
C VAL A 78 -8.54 -1.56 17.00
N VAL A 79 -9.41 -2.53 17.29
CA VAL A 79 -10.67 -2.78 16.58
C VAL A 79 -11.60 -1.57 16.63
N GLU A 80 -11.60 -0.82 17.72
CA GLU A 80 -12.41 0.38 17.94
C GLU A 80 -12.09 1.52 16.94
N ARG A 81 -10.92 1.46 16.29
CA ARG A 81 -10.51 2.42 15.25
C ARG A 81 -11.08 2.11 13.86
N ILE A 82 -11.65 0.94 13.67
CA ILE A 82 -12.15 0.49 12.35
C ILE A 82 -13.49 1.15 12.00
N PRO A 83 -14.54 1.15 12.86
CA PRO A 83 -15.86 1.63 12.48
C PRO A 83 -15.92 3.07 11.95
N PRO A 84 -15.25 4.08 12.56
CA PRO A 84 -15.25 5.43 12.01
C PRO A 84 -14.59 5.51 10.64
N ARG A 85 -13.57 4.71 10.37
CA ARG A 85 -12.89 4.65 9.07
C ARG A 85 -13.76 4.00 8.01
N ILE A 86 -14.48 2.92 8.33
CA ILE A 86 -15.47 2.30 7.44
C ILE A 86 -16.56 3.31 7.07
N LYS A 87 -17.04 4.09 8.05
CA LYS A 87 -18.09 5.08 7.80
C LYS A 87 -17.65 6.15 6.78
N VAL A 88 -16.41 6.62 6.85
CA VAL A 88 -15.83 7.55 5.87
C VAL A 88 -15.62 6.88 4.51
N ARG A 89 -15.13 5.63 4.52
CA ARG A 89 -14.85 4.87 3.29
C ARG A 89 -16.10 4.53 2.50
N ARG A 90 -17.21 4.26 3.18
CA ARG A 90 -18.47 3.88 2.56
C ARG A 90 -18.99 5.00 1.66
N GLY A 91 -19.04 4.74 0.34
CA GLY A 91 -19.43 5.71 -0.66
C GLY A 91 -18.38 6.75 -1.03
N ALA A 92 -17.15 6.63 -0.50
CA ALA A 92 -16.05 7.48 -0.94
C ALA A 92 -15.64 7.16 -2.38
N PRO A 93 -15.59 8.16 -3.30
CA PRO A 93 -15.25 7.92 -4.70
C PRO A 93 -13.74 7.68 -4.92
N VAL A 94 -12.89 8.04 -3.96
CA VAL A 94 -11.44 7.82 -3.98
C VAL A 94 -10.94 7.39 -2.62
N GLU A 95 -9.82 6.67 -2.60
CA GLU A 95 -9.08 6.31 -1.40
C GLU A 95 -7.63 6.70 -1.54
N LEU A 96 -7.08 7.32 -0.50
CA LEU A 96 -5.67 7.72 -0.42
C LEU A 96 -5.04 7.10 0.85
N PRO A 97 -5.03 5.78 0.98
CA PRO A 97 -4.47 5.13 2.16
C PRO A 97 -2.96 5.27 2.18
N HIS A 98 -2.39 5.55 3.35
CA HIS A 98 -0.97 5.47 3.58
C HIS A 98 -0.66 4.08 4.18
N ILE A 99 -0.28 3.16 3.32
CA ILE A 99 0.04 1.78 3.70
C ILE A 99 1.45 1.47 3.18
N MET A 100 2.30 1.00 4.08
CA MET A 100 3.65 0.56 3.75
C MET A 100 3.78 -0.93 4.06
N ILE A 101 4.17 -1.70 3.06
CA ILE A 101 4.41 -3.13 3.16
C ILE A 101 5.90 -3.38 2.96
N LEU A 102 6.48 -4.16 3.84
CA LEU A 102 7.87 -4.59 3.77
C LEU A 102 7.94 -5.99 3.17
N VAL A 103 8.91 -6.19 2.31
CA VAL A 103 9.19 -7.47 1.66
C VAL A 103 10.61 -7.91 2.03
N ASP A 104 10.77 -9.19 2.40
CA ASP A 104 12.08 -9.76 2.70
C ASP A 104 12.74 -10.30 1.43
N ASP A 105 13.38 -9.41 0.68
CA ASP A 105 14.08 -9.69 -0.58
C ASP A 105 15.58 -9.42 -0.44
N THR A 106 16.31 -10.38 0.13
CA THR A 106 17.78 -10.29 0.30
C THR A 106 18.56 -10.28 -1.02
N GLU A 107 17.99 -10.88 -2.07
CA GLU A 107 18.58 -10.94 -3.40
C GLU A 107 18.32 -9.66 -4.22
N LYS A 108 17.52 -8.72 -3.68
CA LYS A 108 17.19 -7.46 -4.35
C LYS A 108 16.59 -7.67 -5.74
N SER A 109 15.67 -8.62 -5.82
CA SER A 109 15.09 -9.08 -7.08
C SER A 109 13.82 -8.34 -7.49
N VAL A 110 13.19 -7.57 -6.58
CA VAL A 110 11.88 -6.93 -6.80
C VAL A 110 12.00 -5.45 -7.12
N VAL A 111 12.57 -4.65 -6.21
CA VAL A 111 12.57 -3.19 -6.32
C VAL A 111 13.82 -2.66 -7.02
N GLU A 112 14.98 -3.15 -6.68
CA GLU A 112 16.27 -2.65 -7.15
C GLU A 112 16.48 -2.75 -8.66
N PRO A 113 15.98 -3.78 -9.37
CA PRO A 113 16.07 -3.82 -10.84
C PRO A 113 15.38 -2.65 -11.52
N LEU A 114 14.37 -2.05 -10.88
CA LEU A 114 13.61 -0.93 -11.44
C LEU A 114 14.44 0.36 -11.53
N GLU A 115 15.36 0.56 -10.59
CA GLU A 115 16.25 1.72 -10.61
C GLU A 115 17.07 1.79 -11.90
N ALA A 116 17.58 0.65 -12.38
CA ALA A 116 18.38 0.56 -13.60
C ALA A 116 17.53 0.90 -14.87
N HIS A 117 16.23 0.65 -14.83
CA HIS A 117 15.31 0.88 -15.95
C HIS A 117 14.54 2.21 -15.83
N LYS A 118 14.74 2.98 -14.78
CA LYS A 118 14.01 4.22 -14.50
C LYS A 118 14.00 5.22 -15.66
N VAL A 119 15.12 5.34 -16.37
CA VAL A 119 15.28 6.25 -17.50
C VAL A 119 14.39 5.93 -18.70
N GLU A 120 13.93 4.68 -18.80
CA GLU A 120 13.06 4.18 -19.86
C GLU A 120 11.58 4.31 -19.48
N MET A 121 11.26 4.52 -18.21
CA MET A 121 9.89 4.62 -17.72
C MET A 121 9.30 6.01 -17.93
N LYS A 122 7.98 6.06 -18.16
CA LYS A 122 7.24 7.33 -18.16
C LYS A 122 7.25 7.91 -16.74
N LYS A 123 7.88 9.09 -16.56
CA LYS A 123 7.79 9.85 -15.31
C LYS A 123 6.38 10.42 -15.17
N LEU A 124 5.74 10.16 -14.03
CA LEU A 124 4.39 10.63 -13.72
C LEU A 124 4.42 11.90 -12.87
N TYR A 125 5.31 11.94 -11.88
CA TYR A 125 5.50 13.11 -11.02
C TYR A 125 6.93 13.16 -10.49
N ASP A 126 7.36 14.38 -10.11
CA ASP A 126 8.72 14.65 -9.65
C ASP A 126 8.71 16.04 -8.96
N PHE A 127 8.62 16.10 -7.62
CA PHE A 127 8.45 17.36 -6.89
C PHE A 127 8.89 17.29 -5.43
N ASP A 128 9.15 18.46 -4.85
CA ASP A 128 9.46 18.61 -3.44
C ASP A 128 8.22 18.56 -2.57
N LEU A 129 8.30 17.81 -1.47
CA LEU A 129 7.20 17.68 -0.52
C LEU A 129 7.07 18.91 0.37
N MET A 130 5.82 19.24 0.73
CA MET A 130 5.53 20.36 1.62
C MET A 130 6.30 20.24 2.94
N LYS A 131 6.45 21.39 3.63
CA LYS A 131 7.11 21.48 4.96
C LYS A 131 8.52 20.89 5.00
N LYS A 132 9.27 20.99 3.92
CA LYS A 132 10.62 20.43 3.78
C LYS A 132 10.65 18.91 4.02
N GLY A 133 9.59 18.21 3.63
CA GLY A 133 9.43 16.76 3.81
C GLY A 133 10.32 15.91 2.90
N GLY A 134 11.20 16.55 2.10
CA GLY A 134 12.05 15.90 1.13
C GLY A 134 11.43 15.92 -0.27
N HIS A 135 11.75 14.94 -1.10
CA HIS A 135 11.39 14.87 -2.50
C HIS A 135 10.70 13.55 -2.84
N ILE A 136 9.82 13.55 -3.84
CA ILE A 136 9.18 12.32 -4.33
C ILE A 136 9.16 12.33 -5.86
N ALA A 137 9.48 11.18 -6.45
CA ALA A 137 9.34 10.95 -7.88
C ALA A 137 8.65 9.60 -8.12
N GLY A 138 7.78 9.54 -9.13
CA GLY A 138 7.05 8.34 -9.50
C GLY A 138 7.12 8.06 -10.99
N TYR A 139 7.25 6.77 -11.32
CA TYR A 139 7.44 6.30 -12.69
C TYR A 139 6.51 5.13 -12.99
N LEU A 140 5.84 5.17 -14.13
CA LEU A 140 4.94 4.11 -14.57
C LEU A 140 5.74 2.86 -14.95
N ILE A 141 5.39 1.72 -14.36
CA ILE A 141 6.00 0.43 -14.67
C ILE A 141 5.21 -0.22 -15.82
N GLU A 142 5.87 -0.44 -16.93
CA GLU A 142 5.29 -1.10 -18.11
C GLU A 142 4.96 -2.58 -17.85
N LYS A 143 3.94 -3.12 -18.54
CA LYS A 143 3.45 -4.50 -18.33
C LYS A 143 4.53 -5.58 -18.32
N PRO A 144 5.50 -5.62 -19.24
CA PRO A 144 6.54 -6.67 -19.22
C PRO A 144 7.41 -6.63 -17.95
N MET A 145 7.55 -5.46 -17.34
CA MET A 145 8.29 -5.31 -16.09
C MET A 145 7.41 -5.67 -14.89
N GLN A 146 6.10 -5.36 -14.95
CA GLN A 146 5.13 -5.81 -13.93
C GLN A 146 5.14 -7.34 -13.80
N GLU A 147 5.13 -8.06 -14.93
CA GLU A 147 5.19 -9.53 -14.96
C GLU A 147 6.46 -10.08 -14.27
N LYS A 148 7.61 -9.42 -14.49
CA LYS A 148 8.87 -9.79 -13.83
C LYS A 148 8.82 -9.55 -12.32
N ILE A 149 8.22 -8.45 -11.90
CA ILE A 149 8.03 -8.12 -10.48
C ILE A 149 7.14 -9.17 -9.82
N ILE A 150 6.01 -9.50 -10.44
CA ILE A 150 5.07 -10.51 -9.93
C ILE A 150 5.79 -11.85 -9.79
N ALA A 151 6.50 -12.31 -10.81
CA ALA A 151 7.26 -13.55 -10.76
C ALA A 151 8.35 -13.55 -9.67
N ALA A 152 9.01 -12.41 -9.44
CA ALA A 152 9.98 -12.28 -8.34
C ALA A 152 9.30 -12.37 -6.97
N LEU A 153 8.16 -11.71 -6.79
CA LEU A 153 7.36 -11.77 -5.56
C LEU A 153 6.83 -13.19 -5.29
N GLU A 154 6.32 -13.88 -6.31
CA GLU A 154 5.87 -15.28 -6.21
C GLU A 154 7.00 -16.19 -5.74
N LYS A 155 8.21 -15.99 -6.28
CA LYS A 155 9.41 -16.75 -5.87
C LYS A 155 9.77 -16.54 -4.40
N LEU A 156 9.56 -15.36 -3.85
CA LEU A 156 9.76 -15.09 -2.42
C LEU A 156 8.74 -15.85 -1.54
N GLY A 157 7.58 -16.19 -2.09
CA GLY A 157 6.54 -16.98 -1.45
C GLY A 157 6.76 -18.50 -1.49
N ASP A 158 7.86 -18.99 -2.11
CA ASP A 158 8.16 -20.42 -2.14
C ASP A 158 8.42 -20.97 -0.74
N ILE A 159 7.61 -21.97 -0.35
CA ILE A 159 7.61 -22.51 1.02
C ILE A 159 8.91 -23.23 1.37
N ASP A 160 9.51 -23.93 0.42
CA ASP A 160 10.74 -24.71 0.65
C ASP A 160 11.94 -23.79 0.75
N ALA A 161 12.02 -22.78 -0.12
CA ALA A 161 13.04 -21.74 -0.08
C ALA A 161 12.96 -20.94 1.23
N PHE A 162 11.76 -20.51 1.64
CA PHE A 162 11.54 -19.79 2.89
C PHE A 162 11.97 -20.63 4.11
N ASN A 163 11.50 -21.86 4.21
CA ASN A 163 11.82 -22.74 5.33
C ASN A 163 13.32 -23.07 5.40
N THR A 164 13.96 -23.27 4.24
CA THR A 164 15.42 -23.47 4.16
C THR A 164 16.18 -22.23 4.63
N LYS A 165 15.80 -21.03 4.16
CA LYS A 165 16.43 -19.76 4.53
C LYS A 165 16.42 -19.52 6.04
N TYR A 166 15.34 -19.86 6.72
CA TYR A 166 15.14 -19.59 8.15
C TYR A 166 15.36 -20.82 9.05
N GLY A 167 15.74 -21.98 8.50
CA GLY A 167 15.88 -23.22 9.25
C GLY A 167 14.60 -23.70 9.90
N LEU A 168 13.46 -23.45 9.25
CA LEU A 168 12.12 -23.81 9.70
C LEU A 168 11.63 -25.11 9.03
N LYS A 169 10.49 -25.63 9.49
CA LYS A 169 9.82 -26.79 8.89
C LYS A 169 8.33 -26.51 8.75
N GLU A 170 7.80 -26.70 7.53
CA GLU A 170 6.37 -26.59 7.23
C GLU A 170 5.71 -25.29 7.72
N THR A 171 6.49 -24.20 7.73
CA THR A 171 6.01 -22.89 8.14
C THR A 171 5.54 -22.10 6.91
N SER A 172 4.35 -21.52 6.99
CA SER A 172 3.84 -20.64 5.92
C SER A 172 4.73 -19.43 5.74
N PRO A 173 5.17 -19.12 4.51
CA PRO A 173 6.03 -17.98 4.24
C PRO A 173 5.43 -16.67 4.75
N LEU A 174 6.26 -15.82 5.31
CA LEU A 174 5.94 -14.42 5.57
C LEU A 174 6.58 -13.60 4.46
N VAL A 175 5.83 -13.30 3.42
CA VAL A 175 6.34 -12.52 2.28
C VAL A 175 6.17 -11.03 2.54
N TYR A 176 5.02 -10.64 3.04
CA TYR A 176 4.64 -9.26 3.23
C TYR A 176 4.36 -8.96 4.70
N ALA A 177 5.11 -8.04 5.28
CA ALA A 177 4.90 -7.57 6.64
C ALA A 177 4.46 -6.10 6.61
N MET A 178 3.42 -5.76 7.38
CA MET A 178 2.99 -4.37 7.50
C MET A 178 4.09 -3.54 8.16
N GLY A 179 4.58 -2.52 7.46
CA GLY A 179 5.53 -1.54 8.00
C GLY A 179 4.83 -0.34 8.62
N ASP A 180 3.71 0.08 8.02
CA ASP A 180 2.82 1.14 8.52
C ASP A 180 1.44 1.01 7.88
N GLY A 181 0.40 1.53 8.55
CA GLY A 181 -0.96 1.51 8.06
C GLY A 181 -1.76 0.26 8.43
N ASN A 182 -1.40 -0.47 9.50
CA ASN A 182 -2.12 -1.66 9.97
C ASN A 182 -3.63 -1.42 10.10
N HIS A 183 -4.06 -0.31 10.73
CA HIS A 183 -5.48 0.02 10.86
C HIS A 183 -6.15 0.36 9.53
N SER A 184 -5.44 0.99 8.60
CA SER A 184 -5.96 1.32 7.27
C SER A 184 -6.22 0.06 6.44
N LEU A 185 -5.29 -0.90 6.45
CA LEU A 185 -5.46 -2.16 5.73
C LEU A 185 -6.51 -3.05 6.41
N ALA A 186 -6.56 -3.10 7.75
CA ALA A 186 -7.61 -3.80 8.48
C ALA A 186 -9.00 -3.22 8.17
N THR A 187 -9.12 -1.89 8.08
CA THR A 187 -10.38 -1.23 7.66
C THR A 187 -10.77 -1.64 6.24
N ALA A 188 -9.81 -1.69 5.32
CA ALA A 188 -10.06 -2.14 3.96
C ALA A 188 -10.58 -3.58 3.92
N LYS A 189 -9.98 -4.48 4.71
CA LYS A 189 -10.39 -5.87 4.85
C LYS A 189 -11.82 -6.01 5.38
N GLU A 190 -12.12 -5.35 6.51
CA GLU A 190 -13.46 -5.38 7.10
C GLU A 190 -14.52 -4.82 6.14
N PHE A 191 -14.22 -3.71 5.47
CA PHE A 191 -15.14 -3.13 4.49
C PHE A 191 -15.35 -4.04 3.28
N TYR A 192 -14.32 -4.75 2.83
CA TYR A 192 -14.42 -5.75 1.77
C TYR A 192 -15.32 -6.92 2.17
N GLU A 193 -15.20 -7.41 3.41
CA GLU A 193 -16.02 -8.53 3.92
C GLU A 193 -17.49 -8.14 4.20
N GLU A 194 -17.81 -6.83 4.27
CA GLU A 194 -19.19 -6.34 4.38
C GLU A 194 -19.95 -6.35 3.03
N GLN A 195 -19.27 -6.50 1.88
CA GLN A 195 -19.87 -6.45 0.54
C GLN A 195 -20.42 -7.81 0.11
#